data_06a1a6190123731e021fb819cdaf46ef
#
_entry.id   06a1a6190123731e021fb819cdaf46ef
#
_cell.length_a   1.000
_cell.length_b   1.000
_cell.length_c   1.000
_cell.angle_alpha   90.00
_cell.angle_beta   90.00
_cell.angle_gamma   90.00
#
_symmetry.space_group_name_H-M   'P 1'
#
loop_
_entity.id
_entity.type
_entity.pdbx_description
1 polymer ?
#
loop_
_entity_poly.entity_id
_entity_poly.type
_entity_poly.pdbx_seq_one_letter_code
_entity_poly.pdbx_strand_id
1 'polypeptide(L)'
;MNIINFILFLLLFFILFINVNVNLNLMNKYKTLEYVNNKYKPTTILYNDDVNIEFIHYPVIFKPIYCSGMSNAVTIINTSSEAYNYIQHNKLFLIQEFIDYDNEVSILYEKNIISNKGFIISMVKKNDTNTIKPGCGVSFNCTNLTDKITPELSTVIDKISNQIPNFNAGRYDIKYKNEESLLKGKDFYILEVNDVFGTDLRRNYLNFWWVVPRWFLYRLMYGLKNVVSLQGFSLPTDIQIIIDYMTMCN
;
A
#
# COMPACT_ATOMS: atom_id res chain seq x y z
N MET A 1 13.98 -24.56 -24.99
CA MET A 1 13.75 -23.10 -25.23
C MET A 1 14.95 -22.61 -25.98
N ASN A 2 14.78 -22.03 -27.19
CA ASN A 2 15.93 -21.55 -27.93
C ASN A 2 16.46 -20.23 -27.30
N ILE A 3 17.71 -19.88 -27.58
CA ILE A 3 18.40 -18.71 -27.02
C ILE A 3 17.59 -17.41 -27.24
N ILE A 4 16.94 -17.29 -28.40
CA ILE A 4 16.13 -16.10 -28.75
C ILE A 4 14.93 -15.98 -27.82
N ASN A 5 14.21 -17.07 -27.56
CA ASN A 5 13.06 -17.09 -26.67
C ASN A 5 13.47 -16.81 -25.21
N PHE A 6 14.65 -17.25 -24.81
CA PHE A 6 15.20 -16.96 -23.49
C PHE A 6 15.55 -15.47 -23.34
N ILE A 7 16.19 -14.88 -24.36
CA ILE A 7 16.52 -13.43 -24.38
C ILE A 7 15.24 -12.59 -24.36
N LEU A 8 14.23 -12.95 -25.18
CA LEU A 8 12.92 -12.29 -25.19
C LEU A 8 12.21 -12.41 -23.85
N PHE A 9 12.28 -13.56 -23.21
CA PHE A 9 11.73 -13.77 -21.88
C PHE A 9 12.43 -12.90 -20.83
N LEU A 10 13.78 -12.84 -20.86
CA LEU A 10 14.54 -11.98 -19.96
C LEU A 10 14.25 -10.49 -20.20
N LEU A 11 14.15 -10.05 -21.46
CA LEU A 11 13.77 -8.68 -21.79
C LEU A 11 12.36 -8.34 -21.31
N LEU A 12 11.41 -9.25 -21.51
CA LEU A 12 10.03 -9.08 -21.04
C LEU A 12 9.98 -9.04 -19.52
N PHE A 13 10.68 -9.96 -18.87
CA PHE A 13 10.83 -9.98 -17.40
C PHE A 13 11.44 -8.67 -16.90
N PHE A 14 12.49 -8.18 -17.56
CA PHE A 14 13.16 -6.94 -17.23
C PHE A 14 12.19 -5.74 -17.36
N ILE A 15 11.44 -5.63 -18.47
CA ILE A 15 10.43 -4.58 -18.69
C ILE A 15 9.34 -4.63 -17.63
N LEU A 16 8.92 -5.84 -17.21
CA LEU A 16 7.84 -6.02 -16.24
C LEU A 16 8.24 -5.67 -14.81
N PHE A 17 9.49 -5.89 -14.44
CA PHE A 17 9.91 -5.82 -13.04
C PHE A 17 10.80 -4.61 -12.70
N ILE A 18 11.46 -3.98 -13.66
CA ILE A 18 12.48 -2.97 -13.36
C ILE A 18 11.95 -1.54 -13.27
N ASN A 19 10.81 -1.21 -13.85
CA ASN A 19 10.42 0.20 -13.97
C ASN A 19 9.03 0.56 -13.45
N VAL A 20 8.47 -0.20 -12.54
CA VAL A 20 7.16 0.15 -11.99
C VAL A 20 7.34 0.66 -10.57
N ASN A 21 7.62 1.95 -10.42
CA ASN A 21 7.58 2.66 -9.13
C ASN A 21 8.34 1.98 -7.98
N VAL A 22 9.38 1.19 -8.28
CA VAL A 22 10.21 0.64 -7.22
C VAL A 22 11.05 1.77 -6.66
N ASN A 23 10.49 2.46 -5.72
CA ASN A 23 11.15 3.50 -4.95
C ASN A 23 11.16 3.04 -3.50
N LEU A 24 12.31 2.93 -2.87
CA LEU A 24 12.45 2.60 -1.45
C LEU A 24 11.56 3.48 -0.57
N ASN A 25 11.37 4.74 -0.95
CA ASN A 25 10.47 5.62 -0.22
C ASN A 25 9.01 5.17 -0.27
N LEU A 26 8.55 4.55 -1.37
CA LEU A 26 7.19 4.02 -1.49
C LEU A 26 7.02 2.68 -0.75
N MET A 27 8.10 1.94 -0.52
CA MET A 27 8.09 0.72 0.30
C MET A 27 8.15 1.03 1.80
N ASN A 28 8.65 2.19 2.16
CA ASN A 28 8.71 2.67 3.53
C ASN A 28 7.35 3.28 3.91
N LYS A 29 6.60 2.61 4.78
CA LYS A 29 5.26 3.02 5.22
C LYS A 29 5.22 4.43 5.79
N TYR A 30 6.25 4.83 6.52
CA TYR A 30 6.36 6.18 7.09
C TYR A 30 6.53 7.21 5.97
N LYS A 31 7.52 7.02 5.12
CA LYS A 31 7.84 7.93 4.02
C LYS A 31 6.67 8.13 3.06
N THR A 32 5.93 7.06 2.77
CA THR A 32 4.76 7.15 1.89
C THR A 32 3.64 7.97 2.54
N LEU A 33 3.41 7.77 3.84
CA LEU A 33 2.40 8.53 4.57
C LEU A 33 2.78 10.01 4.75
N GLU A 34 4.07 10.38 4.72
CA GLU A 34 4.49 11.79 4.77
C GLU A 34 3.89 12.62 3.63
N TYR A 35 3.71 12.03 2.46
CA TYR A 35 3.11 12.71 1.31
C TYR A 35 1.58 12.84 1.39
N VAL A 36 0.93 12.05 2.25
CA VAL A 36 -0.52 12.14 2.45
C VAL A 36 -0.84 13.30 3.37
N ASN A 37 -1.79 14.16 2.97
CA ASN A 37 -2.24 15.27 3.79
C ASN A 37 -2.74 14.78 5.17
N ASN A 38 -2.39 15.50 6.24
CA ASN A 38 -2.75 15.14 7.62
C ASN A 38 -4.24 14.96 7.87
N LYS A 39 -5.09 15.58 7.03
CA LYS A 39 -6.53 15.38 7.08
C LYS A 39 -6.95 13.92 6.78
N TYR A 40 -6.15 13.19 6.03
CA TYR A 40 -6.48 11.87 5.51
C TYR A 40 -5.60 10.76 6.08
N LYS A 41 -4.77 11.04 7.06
CA LYS A 41 -3.93 10.03 7.71
C LYS A 41 -3.97 10.16 9.22
N PRO A 42 -3.85 9.06 9.98
CA PRO A 42 -3.64 9.13 11.42
C PRO A 42 -2.28 9.76 11.72
N THR A 43 -2.16 10.41 12.88
CA THR A 43 -0.87 10.84 13.40
C THR A 43 0.07 9.65 13.44
N THR A 44 1.22 9.79 12.79
CA THR A 44 2.19 8.69 12.66
C THR A 44 3.59 9.24 12.90
N ILE A 45 4.32 8.62 13.80
CA ILE A 45 5.71 8.97 14.12
C ILE A 45 6.62 7.77 13.95
N LEU A 46 7.84 8.03 13.52
CA LEU A 46 8.90 7.04 13.53
C LEU A 46 9.46 6.95 14.94
N TYR A 47 9.48 5.74 15.52
CA TYR A 47 10.11 5.54 16.81
C TYR A 47 11.62 5.74 16.73
N ASN A 48 12.15 6.50 17.67
CA ASN A 48 13.56 6.64 18.00
C ASN A 48 13.71 6.81 19.52
N ASP A 49 14.92 6.79 20.03
CA ASP A 49 15.19 6.86 21.48
C ASP A 49 14.79 8.21 22.12
N ASP A 50 14.52 9.26 21.31
CA ASP A 50 14.04 10.56 21.79
C ASP A 50 12.53 10.57 22.06
N VAL A 51 11.80 9.56 21.58
CA VAL A 51 10.35 9.45 21.77
C VAL A 51 10.04 9.00 23.19
N ASN A 52 9.50 9.90 24.01
CA ASN A 52 9.06 9.55 25.35
C ASN A 52 7.67 8.89 25.31
N ILE A 53 7.65 7.57 25.49
CA ILE A 53 6.44 6.73 25.42
C ILE A 53 5.46 6.99 26.55
N GLU A 54 5.87 7.59 27.67
CA GLU A 54 4.98 7.96 28.77
C GLU A 54 4.00 9.10 28.39
N PHE A 55 4.37 9.92 27.40
CA PHE A 55 3.51 11.01 26.91
C PHE A 55 2.66 10.64 25.71
N ILE A 56 2.64 9.37 25.31
CA ILE A 56 1.79 8.90 24.22
C ILE A 56 0.35 8.70 24.75
N HIS A 57 -0.61 9.18 23.99
CA HIS A 57 -2.03 8.90 24.26
C HIS A 57 -2.41 7.53 23.72
N TYR A 58 -2.61 6.57 24.63
CA TYR A 58 -3.02 5.20 24.30
C TYR A 58 -4.55 5.08 24.10
N PRO A 59 -5.06 4.12 23.30
CA PRO A 59 -4.30 3.12 22.55
C PRO A 59 -3.62 3.66 21.29
N VAL A 60 -2.52 3.01 20.87
CA VAL A 60 -1.82 3.28 19.62
C VAL A 60 -1.49 1.98 18.88
N ILE A 61 -1.15 2.09 17.61
CA ILE A 61 -0.68 0.98 16.79
C ILE A 61 0.84 1.04 16.66
N PHE A 62 1.51 -0.06 17.00
CA PHE A 62 2.91 -0.28 16.66
C PHE A 62 3.00 -1.21 15.45
N LYS A 63 3.78 -0.82 14.45
CA LYS A 63 3.97 -1.60 13.23
C LYS A 63 5.35 -1.40 12.62
N PRO A 64 5.99 -2.45 12.05
CA PRO A 64 7.28 -2.31 11.40
C PRO A 64 7.17 -1.38 10.19
N ILE A 65 8.27 -0.68 9.89
CA ILE A 65 8.35 0.27 8.76
C ILE A 65 8.26 -0.47 7.43
N TYR A 66 8.91 -1.62 7.34
CA TYR A 66 8.98 -2.44 6.14
C TYR A 66 8.25 -3.77 6.35
N CYS A 67 7.85 -4.41 5.29
CA CYS A 67 7.53 -5.83 5.17
C CYS A 67 6.76 -6.48 6.33
N SER A 68 5.58 -5.97 6.64
CA SER A 68 4.64 -6.71 7.49
C SER A 68 3.55 -7.35 6.64
N GLY A 69 3.94 -8.31 5.80
CA GLY A 69 2.96 -9.10 5.07
C GLY A 69 1.89 -9.67 6.00
N MET A 70 0.62 -9.50 5.65
CA MET A 70 -0.53 -10.05 6.36
C MET A 70 -0.71 -9.60 7.83
N SER A 71 -0.32 -8.37 8.17
CA SER A 71 -0.50 -7.78 9.53
C SER A 71 0.15 -8.55 10.69
N ASN A 72 1.03 -9.49 10.43
CA ASN A 72 1.62 -10.37 11.45
C ASN A 72 2.43 -9.66 12.54
N ALA A 73 2.84 -8.42 12.28
CA ALA A 73 3.65 -7.62 13.20
C ALA A 73 2.99 -6.28 13.58
N VAL A 74 1.69 -6.13 13.34
CA VAL A 74 0.90 -4.98 13.77
C VAL A 74 0.30 -5.28 15.15
N THR A 75 0.57 -4.42 16.13
CA THR A 75 0.15 -4.64 17.52
C THR A 75 -0.56 -3.39 18.05
N ILE A 76 -1.72 -3.57 18.70
CA ILE A 76 -2.34 -2.51 19.50
C ILE A 76 -1.62 -2.47 20.83
N ILE A 77 -1.19 -1.29 21.23
CA ILE A 77 -0.54 -1.00 22.49
C ILE A 77 -1.49 -0.15 23.31
N ASN A 78 -1.91 -0.64 24.46
CA ASN A 78 -2.91 0.03 25.30
C ASN A 78 -2.29 0.77 26.49
N THR A 79 -1.03 0.47 26.82
CA THR A 79 -0.35 1.04 27.99
C THR A 79 1.14 1.27 27.70
N SER A 80 1.75 2.18 28.47
CA SER A 80 3.20 2.39 28.40
C SER A 80 4.00 1.13 28.76
N SER A 81 3.49 0.29 29.67
CA SER A 81 4.13 -0.98 30.02
C SER A 81 4.20 -1.95 28.83
N GLU A 82 3.12 -2.06 28.05
CA GLU A 82 3.12 -2.84 26.81
C GLU A 82 4.10 -2.26 25.78
N ALA A 83 4.17 -0.92 25.69
CA ALA A 83 5.11 -0.23 24.79
C ALA A 83 6.56 -0.54 25.16
N TYR A 84 6.93 -0.47 26.44
CA TYR A 84 8.28 -0.83 26.90
C TYR A 84 8.64 -2.27 26.53
N ASN A 85 7.73 -3.22 26.75
CA ASN A 85 7.97 -4.61 26.39
C ASN A 85 8.17 -4.78 24.86
N TYR A 86 7.38 -4.08 24.03
CA TYR A 86 7.54 -4.13 22.57
C TYR A 86 8.90 -3.59 22.12
N ILE A 87 9.34 -2.46 22.69
CA ILE A 87 10.59 -1.77 22.35
C ILE A 87 11.82 -2.63 22.63
N GLN A 88 11.81 -3.42 23.68
CA GLN A 88 12.93 -4.32 24.02
C GLN A 88 13.24 -5.31 22.88
N HIS A 89 12.27 -5.67 22.06
CA HIS A 89 12.39 -6.68 21.03
C HIS A 89 12.37 -6.10 19.59
N ASN A 90 12.03 -4.81 19.44
CA ASN A 90 11.84 -4.17 18.13
C ASN A 90 12.49 -2.79 18.11
N LYS A 91 13.38 -2.54 17.14
CA LYS A 91 14.11 -1.27 17.05
C LYS A 91 13.63 -0.33 15.96
N LEU A 92 12.95 -0.84 14.94
CA LEU A 92 12.57 -0.05 13.76
C LEU A 92 11.07 -0.21 13.45
N PHE A 93 10.26 0.68 14.03
CA PHE A 93 8.81 0.62 13.89
C PHE A 93 8.17 2.00 13.91
N LEU A 94 6.91 2.04 13.54
CA LEU A 94 6.04 3.22 13.58
C LEU A 94 5.13 3.15 14.79
N ILE A 95 4.89 4.30 15.39
CA ILE A 95 3.81 4.55 16.34
C ILE A 95 2.74 5.33 15.58
N GLN A 96 1.57 4.75 15.44
CA GLN A 96 0.45 5.34 14.71
C GLN A 96 -0.76 5.45 15.63
N GLU A 97 -1.45 6.60 15.54
CA GLU A 97 -2.73 6.83 16.22
C GLU A 97 -3.72 5.69 15.94
N PHE A 98 -4.36 5.20 16.98
CA PHE A 98 -5.43 4.22 16.85
C PHE A 98 -6.70 4.92 16.35
N ILE A 99 -7.19 4.52 15.18
CA ILE A 99 -8.44 5.05 14.63
C ILE A 99 -9.58 4.11 15.03
N ASP A 100 -10.48 4.59 15.87
CA ASP A 100 -11.64 3.87 16.39
C ASP A 100 -12.81 3.93 15.39
N TYR A 101 -12.57 3.41 14.18
CA TYR A 101 -13.60 3.17 13.17
C TYR A 101 -13.73 1.68 12.92
N ASP A 102 -14.96 1.16 12.91
CA ASP A 102 -15.22 -0.28 12.71
C ASP A 102 -15.05 -0.74 11.27
N ASN A 103 -15.05 0.19 10.31
CA ASN A 103 -15.04 -0.17 8.91
C ASN A 103 -13.65 0.00 8.31
N GLU A 104 -13.21 -1.01 7.56
CA GLU A 104 -11.97 -0.96 6.79
C GLU A 104 -12.20 -1.38 5.34
N VAL A 105 -11.59 -0.65 4.42
CA VAL A 105 -11.65 -0.91 2.98
C VAL A 105 -10.27 -0.84 2.36
N SER A 106 -10.03 -1.70 1.38
CA SER A 106 -8.87 -1.61 0.50
C SER A 106 -9.29 -1.05 -0.85
N ILE A 107 -8.63 0.02 -1.28
CA ILE A 107 -8.86 0.68 -2.57
C ILE A 107 -7.64 0.48 -3.46
N LEU A 108 -7.82 -0.17 -4.59
CA LEU A 108 -6.80 -0.27 -5.64
C LEU A 108 -6.95 0.89 -6.61
N TYR A 109 -5.87 1.63 -6.79
CA TYR A 109 -5.79 2.81 -7.64
C TYR A 109 -4.78 2.61 -8.77
N GLU A 110 -5.09 3.16 -9.94
CA GLU A 110 -4.18 3.21 -11.09
C GLU A 110 -4.32 4.55 -11.83
N LYS A 111 -3.22 5.05 -12.42
CA LYS A 111 -3.24 6.15 -13.40
C LYS A 111 -3.30 5.61 -14.82
N ASN A 112 -4.08 6.27 -15.65
CA ASN A 112 -4.04 6.02 -17.08
C ASN A 112 -2.71 6.55 -17.65
N ILE A 113 -2.01 5.70 -18.38
CA ILE A 113 -0.66 5.97 -18.90
C ILE A 113 -0.64 7.14 -19.89
N ILE A 114 -1.72 7.32 -20.65
CA ILE A 114 -1.81 8.34 -21.71
C ILE A 114 -2.30 9.67 -21.13
N SER A 115 -3.42 9.65 -20.41
CA SER A 115 -4.05 10.87 -19.90
C SER A 115 -3.47 11.34 -18.57
N ASN A 116 -2.67 10.50 -17.90
CA ASN A 116 -2.14 10.73 -16.54
C ASN A 116 -3.22 10.96 -15.47
N LYS A 117 -4.49 10.65 -15.78
CA LYS A 117 -5.62 10.73 -14.85
C LYS A 117 -5.78 9.40 -14.13
N GLY A 118 -5.91 9.47 -12.82
CA GLY A 118 -6.08 8.29 -11.99
C GLY A 118 -7.55 7.92 -11.79
N PHE A 119 -7.76 6.66 -11.43
CA PHE A 119 -9.07 6.10 -11.13
C PHE A 119 -8.97 4.90 -10.19
N ILE A 120 -10.05 4.62 -9.49
CA ILE A 120 -10.14 3.46 -8.61
C ILE A 120 -10.55 2.25 -9.44
N ILE A 121 -9.73 1.20 -9.36
CA ILE A 121 -9.95 -0.09 -10.04
C ILE A 121 -10.89 -0.97 -9.25
N SER A 122 -10.70 -0.98 -7.92
CA SER A 122 -11.48 -1.83 -7.02
C SER A 122 -11.57 -1.23 -5.63
N MET A 123 -12.67 -1.55 -4.98
CA MET A 123 -12.92 -1.23 -3.58
C MET A 123 -13.45 -2.48 -2.89
N VAL A 124 -12.75 -2.95 -1.85
CA VAL A 124 -13.07 -4.19 -1.15
C VAL A 124 -13.10 -3.95 0.35
N LYS A 125 -14.27 -4.12 0.96
CA LYS A 125 -14.46 -4.02 2.42
C LYS A 125 -13.92 -5.27 3.11
N LYS A 126 -13.16 -5.07 4.19
CA LYS A 126 -12.74 -6.13 5.11
C LYS A 126 -13.81 -6.28 6.18
N ASN A 127 -14.41 -7.47 6.33
CA ASN A 127 -15.55 -7.65 7.24
C ASN A 127 -15.13 -7.98 8.68
N ASP A 128 -13.92 -8.50 8.92
CA ASP A 128 -13.38 -8.84 10.23
C ASP A 128 -12.35 -7.80 10.68
N THR A 129 -12.82 -6.64 11.13
CA THR A 129 -11.94 -5.54 11.55
C THR A 129 -11.62 -5.55 13.05
N ASN A 130 -12.35 -6.33 13.83
CA ASN A 130 -12.17 -6.43 15.29
C ASN A 130 -10.97 -7.27 15.73
N THR A 131 -10.25 -7.85 14.79
CA THR A 131 -9.01 -8.56 15.06
C THR A 131 -7.91 -7.98 14.17
N ILE A 132 -6.73 -7.72 14.76
CA ILE A 132 -5.48 -7.45 14.01
C ILE A 132 -5.05 -8.69 13.21
N LYS A 133 -5.97 -9.58 12.92
CA LYS A 133 -5.70 -10.73 12.07
C LYS A 133 -5.56 -10.29 10.63
N PRO A 134 -4.67 -10.93 9.88
CA PRO A 134 -4.41 -10.57 8.49
C PRO A 134 -5.73 -10.50 7.74
N GLY A 135 -6.05 -9.31 7.28
CA GLY A 135 -7.21 -9.11 6.43
C GLY A 135 -7.17 -9.98 5.20
N CYS A 136 -8.12 -9.88 4.32
CA CYS A 136 -8.39 -10.62 3.07
C CYS A 136 -7.27 -11.41 2.36
N GLY A 137 -6.18 -11.71 3.02
CA GLY A 137 -5.06 -12.47 2.44
C GLY A 137 -5.25 -13.98 2.46
N VAL A 138 -5.91 -14.51 3.45
CA VAL A 138 -6.03 -15.97 3.67
C VAL A 138 -7.42 -16.41 4.13
N SER A 139 -8.20 -15.59 4.83
CA SER A 139 -9.58 -15.87 5.20
C SER A 139 -10.55 -14.89 4.52
N PHE A 140 -11.43 -15.43 3.80
CA PHE A 140 -12.31 -14.91 2.75
C PHE A 140 -13.48 -14.03 3.21
N ASN A 141 -13.36 -13.29 4.30
CA ASN A 141 -14.45 -12.46 4.79
C ASN A 141 -14.32 -11.02 4.27
N CYS A 142 -14.59 -10.83 2.99
CA CYS A 142 -14.53 -9.54 2.33
C CYS A 142 -15.77 -9.30 1.46
N THR A 143 -16.18 -8.06 1.32
CA THR A 143 -17.27 -7.64 0.43
C THR A 143 -16.75 -6.76 -0.69
N ASN A 144 -17.06 -7.12 -1.93
CA ASN A 144 -16.75 -6.28 -3.10
C ASN A 144 -17.71 -5.08 -3.14
N LEU A 145 -17.17 -3.88 -3.09
CA LEU A 145 -17.91 -2.61 -3.18
C LEU A 145 -17.54 -1.82 -4.45
N THR A 146 -16.90 -2.45 -5.42
CA THR A 146 -16.40 -1.76 -6.62
C THR A 146 -17.52 -1.04 -7.38
N ASP A 147 -18.71 -1.61 -7.44
CA ASP A 147 -19.86 -1.01 -8.12
C ASP A 147 -20.42 0.22 -7.40
N LYS A 148 -19.99 0.48 -6.17
CA LYS A 148 -20.40 1.65 -5.38
C LYS A 148 -19.43 2.83 -5.50
N ILE A 149 -18.35 2.70 -6.25
CA ILE A 149 -17.35 3.76 -6.39
C ILE A 149 -17.99 4.98 -7.04
N THR A 150 -17.89 6.13 -6.37
CA THR A 150 -18.41 7.40 -6.86
C THR A 150 -17.32 8.24 -7.54
N PRO A 151 -17.71 9.18 -8.42
CA PRO A 151 -16.77 10.16 -8.98
C PRO A 151 -16.11 11.03 -7.90
N GLU A 152 -16.81 11.36 -6.82
CA GLU A 152 -16.33 12.16 -5.70
C GLU A 152 -15.19 11.44 -4.98
N LEU A 153 -15.39 10.18 -4.58
CA LEU A 153 -14.34 9.36 -3.95
C LEU A 153 -13.15 9.22 -4.89
N SER A 154 -13.39 8.91 -6.16
CA SER A 154 -12.32 8.75 -7.17
C SER A 154 -11.50 10.03 -7.31
N THR A 155 -12.15 11.20 -7.32
CA THR A 155 -11.48 12.50 -7.42
C THR A 155 -10.60 12.77 -6.19
N VAL A 156 -11.08 12.44 -4.99
CA VAL A 156 -10.31 12.63 -3.75
C VAL A 156 -9.10 11.71 -3.71
N ILE A 157 -9.26 10.43 -4.05
CA ILE A 157 -8.15 9.46 -4.08
C ILE A 157 -7.13 9.84 -5.17
N ASP A 158 -7.56 10.28 -6.36
CA ASP A 158 -6.65 10.75 -7.40
C ASP A 158 -5.86 11.99 -6.95
N LYS A 159 -6.51 12.94 -6.28
CA LYS A 159 -5.84 14.11 -5.71
C LYS A 159 -4.79 13.74 -4.67
N ILE A 160 -5.08 12.78 -3.80
CA ILE A 160 -4.13 12.28 -2.80
C ILE A 160 -2.96 11.57 -3.50
N SER A 161 -3.26 10.70 -4.47
CA SER A 161 -2.26 9.95 -5.24
C SER A 161 -1.29 10.86 -6.00
N ASN A 162 -1.77 12.01 -6.47
CA ASN A 162 -0.94 13.00 -7.17
C ASN A 162 0.03 13.75 -6.25
N GLN A 163 -0.14 13.66 -4.93
CA GLN A 163 0.82 14.22 -3.96
C GLN A 163 2.00 13.28 -3.70
N ILE A 164 1.85 11.99 -3.99
CA ILE A 164 2.88 10.98 -3.77
C ILE A 164 3.78 10.92 -5.02
N PRO A 165 5.08 11.24 -4.91
CA PRO A 165 5.99 11.25 -6.04
C PRO A 165 6.05 9.89 -6.75
N ASN A 166 5.94 9.89 -8.07
CA ASN A 166 6.01 8.69 -8.91
C ASN A 166 4.98 7.59 -8.60
N PHE A 167 3.90 7.90 -7.86
CA PHE A 167 2.86 6.94 -7.53
C PHE A 167 1.87 6.83 -8.70
N ASN A 168 1.99 5.77 -9.48
CA ASN A 168 1.15 5.52 -10.64
C ASN A 168 0.11 4.40 -10.40
N ALA A 169 0.39 3.51 -9.47
CA ALA A 169 -0.53 2.47 -9.06
C ALA A 169 -0.19 2.00 -7.65
N GLY A 170 -1.19 1.53 -6.93
CA GLY A 170 -1.01 0.96 -5.61
C GLY A 170 -2.32 0.76 -4.89
N ARG A 171 -2.23 0.22 -3.67
CA ARG A 171 -3.40 -0.06 -2.85
C ARG A 171 -3.36 0.77 -1.57
N TYR A 172 -4.45 1.45 -1.30
CA TYR A 172 -4.73 2.13 -0.05
C TYR A 172 -5.49 1.19 0.90
N ASP A 173 -5.02 1.05 2.13
CA ASP A 173 -5.77 0.43 3.21
C ASP A 173 -6.33 1.57 4.09
N ILE A 174 -7.66 1.64 4.22
CA ILE A 174 -8.39 2.82 4.71
C ILE A 174 -9.38 2.41 5.78
N LYS A 175 -9.35 3.08 6.94
CA LYS A 175 -10.45 3.07 7.92
C LYS A 175 -11.40 4.23 7.66
N TYR A 176 -12.71 3.98 7.77
CA TYR A 176 -13.74 4.99 7.49
C TYR A 176 -14.90 4.91 8.46
N LYS A 177 -15.52 6.07 8.73
CA LYS A 177 -16.60 6.20 9.73
C LYS A 177 -17.87 5.50 9.28
N ASN A 178 -18.33 5.77 8.08
CA ASN A 178 -19.49 5.12 7.47
C ASN A 178 -19.39 5.19 5.93
N GLU A 179 -20.16 4.32 5.25
CA GLU A 179 -20.10 4.17 3.80
C GLU A 179 -20.50 5.46 3.07
N GLU A 180 -21.52 6.17 3.53
CA GLU A 180 -22.01 7.40 2.90
C GLU A 180 -20.91 8.49 2.88
N SER A 181 -20.23 8.71 3.99
CA SER A 181 -19.12 9.66 4.08
C SER A 181 -17.94 9.24 3.20
N LEU A 182 -17.58 7.95 3.21
CA LEU A 182 -16.52 7.42 2.36
C LEU A 182 -16.80 7.70 0.88
N LEU A 183 -18.00 7.40 0.40
CA LEU A 183 -18.39 7.61 -0.99
C LEU A 183 -18.36 9.10 -1.40
N LYS A 184 -18.54 10.00 -0.44
CA LYS A 184 -18.36 11.46 -0.62
C LYS A 184 -16.89 11.91 -0.48
N GLY A 185 -15.94 10.98 -0.27
CA GLY A 185 -14.52 11.28 -0.05
C GLY A 185 -14.24 11.97 1.29
N LYS A 186 -14.99 11.64 2.34
CA LYS A 186 -14.92 12.26 3.68
C LYS A 186 -14.83 11.22 4.78
N ASP A 187 -14.43 11.66 5.99
CA ASP A 187 -14.42 10.91 7.24
C ASP A 187 -13.75 9.53 7.11
N PHE A 188 -12.54 9.54 6.54
CA PHE A 188 -11.70 8.36 6.42
C PHE A 188 -10.23 8.68 6.69
N TYR A 189 -9.47 7.65 7.06
CA TYR A 189 -8.03 7.71 7.26
C TYR A 189 -7.31 6.62 6.48
N ILE A 190 -6.28 7.01 5.75
CA ILE A 190 -5.36 6.11 5.05
C ILE A 190 -4.36 5.57 6.07
N LEU A 191 -4.46 4.30 6.39
CA LEU A 191 -3.57 3.63 7.34
C LEU A 191 -2.23 3.27 6.71
N GLU A 192 -2.27 2.91 5.43
CA GLU A 192 -1.13 2.41 4.67
C GLU A 192 -1.33 2.66 3.17
N VAL A 193 -0.25 2.96 2.48
CA VAL A 193 -0.19 2.99 1.03
C VAL A 193 0.79 1.92 0.59
N ASN A 194 0.26 0.91 -0.10
CA ASN A 194 1.04 -0.17 -0.69
C ASN A 194 1.33 0.19 -2.14
N ASP A 195 2.59 0.10 -2.55
CA ASP A 195 3.05 0.29 -3.92
C ASP A 195 2.39 -0.71 -4.88
N VAL A 196 2.85 -0.72 -6.13
CA VAL A 196 2.41 -1.62 -7.22
C VAL A 196 2.39 -3.11 -6.85
N PHE A 197 3.10 -3.51 -5.82
CA PHE A 197 3.01 -4.84 -5.23
C PHE A 197 1.72 -5.06 -4.41
N GLY A 198 0.97 -3.98 -4.13
CA GLY A 198 -0.37 -4.07 -3.58
C GLY A 198 -1.28 -4.87 -4.52
N THR A 199 -1.78 -6.02 -4.07
CA THR A 199 -2.61 -6.90 -4.89
C THR A 199 -4.07 -6.48 -4.86
N ASP A 200 -4.78 -6.71 -5.98
CA ASP A 200 -6.24 -6.57 -6.04
C ASP A 200 -6.89 -7.61 -5.14
N LEU A 201 -7.59 -7.16 -4.09
CA LEU A 201 -8.24 -8.06 -3.15
C LEU A 201 -9.48 -8.75 -3.74
N ARG A 202 -9.99 -8.29 -4.90
CA ARG A 202 -11.04 -9.03 -5.64
C ARG A 202 -10.59 -10.39 -6.13
N ARG A 203 -9.29 -10.67 -6.12
CA ARG A 203 -8.76 -12.00 -6.46
C ARG A 203 -9.46 -13.13 -5.72
N ASN A 204 -10.03 -12.83 -4.55
CA ASN A 204 -10.77 -13.79 -3.75
C ASN A 204 -12.18 -14.08 -4.31
N TYR A 205 -12.71 -13.23 -5.22
CA TYR A 205 -14.03 -13.32 -5.83
C TYR A 205 -13.97 -13.52 -7.34
N LEU A 206 -12.93 -12.96 -7.98
CA LEU A 206 -12.75 -13.07 -9.41
C LEU A 206 -11.85 -14.26 -9.71
N ASN A 207 -12.18 -14.94 -10.79
CA ASN A 207 -11.31 -15.99 -11.29
C ASN A 207 -9.89 -15.42 -11.48
N PHE A 208 -8.90 -16.05 -10.87
CA PHE A 208 -7.47 -15.71 -10.95
C PHE A 208 -7.03 -15.38 -12.38
N TRP A 209 -7.56 -16.05 -13.38
CA TRP A 209 -7.28 -15.86 -14.80
C TRP A 209 -7.66 -14.50 -15.36
N TRP A 210 -8.51 -13.70 -14.68
CA TRP A 210 -8.84 -12.35 -15.10
C TRP A 210 -7.99 -11.28 -14.43
N VAL A 211 -7.59 -11.49 -13.19
CA VAL A 211 -6.82 -10.52 -12.39
C VAL A 211 -5.36 -10.49 -12.83
N VAL A 212 -4.75 -11.67 -13.03
CA VAL A 212 -3.33 -11.78 -13.39
C VAL A 212 -3.00 -11.20 -14.75
N PRO A 213 -3.75 -11.49 -15.86
CA PRO A 213 -3.45 -10.90 -17.14
C PRO A 213 -3.55 -9.38 -17.15
N ARG A 214 -4.54 -8.81 -16.44
CA ARG A 214 -4.70 -7.37 -16.33
C ARG A 214 -3.53 -6.72 -15.61
N TRP A 215 -3.14 -7.27 -14.47
CA TRP A 215 -1.99 -6.79 -13.70
C TRP A 215 -0.69 -6.87 -14.52
N PHE A 216 -0.50 -7.98 -15.24
CA PHE A 216 0.62 -8.19 -16.12
C PHE A 216 0.65 -7.16 -17.28
N LEU A 217 -0.47 -6.98 -17.96
CA LEU A 217 -0.60 -6.00 -19.05
C LEU A 217 -0.33 -4.58 -18.57
N TYR A 218 -0.88 -4.21 -17.42
CA TYR A 218 -0.64 -2.91 -16.82
C TYR A 218 0.86 -2.67 -16.56
N ARG A 219 1.55 -3.63 -15.95
CA ARG A 219 3.00 -3.55 -15.71
C ARG A 219 3.81 -3.47 -16.99
N LEU A 220 3.46 -4.27 -17.98
CA LEU A 220 4.10 -4.25 -19.29
C LEU A 220 3.99 -2.85 -19.93
N MET A 221 2.80 -2.27 -19.94
CA MET A 221 2.56 -0.95 -20.51
C MET A 221 3.35 0.16 -19.80
N TYR A 222 3.40 0.11 -18.46
CA TYR A 222 4.20 1.06 -17.69
C TYR A 222 5.70 0.87 -17.87
N GLY A 223 6.18 -0.34 -17.90
CA GLY A 223 7.57 -0.65 -18.19
C GLY A 223 7.98 -0.12 -19.56
N LEU A 224 7.17 -0.37 -20.59
CA LEU A 224 7.41 0.17 -21.95
C LEU A 224 7.40 1.70 -21.98
N LYS A 225 6.45 2.36 -21.31
CA LYS A 225 6.42 3.83 -21.21
C LYS A 225 7.71 4.38 -20.60
N ASN A 226 8.17 3.79 -19.52
CA ASN A 226 9.39 4.23 -18.83
C ASN A 226 10.65 4.01 -19.68
N VAL A 227 10.73 2.89 -20.37
CA VAL A 227 11.83 2.62 -21.32
C VAL A 227 11.85 3.62 -22.48
N VAL A 228 10.69 3.93 -23.05
CA VAL A 228 10.58 4.88 -24.18
C VAL A 228 10.85 6.32 -23.74
N SER A 229 10.48 6.70 -22.51
CA SER A 229 10.69 8.07 -22.04
C SER A 229 12.15 8.39 -21.71
N LEU A 230 13.03 7.39 -21.59
CA LEU A 230 14.44 7.53 -21.18
C LEU A 230 14.65 8.34 -19.88
N GLN A 231 13.58 8.63 -19.14
CA GLN A 231 13.64 9.40 -17.91
C GLN A 231 13.99 8.50 -16.73
N GLY A 232 15.21 8.62 -16.25
CA GLY A 232 15.61 8.12 -14.94
C GLY A 232 15.98 6.64 -14.87
N PHE A 233 16.52 6.07 -15.93
CA PHE A 233 17.04 4.71 -15.88
C PHE A 233 18.39 4.65 -15.16
N SER A 234 18.40 4.26 -13.89
CA SER A 234 19.61 3.86 -13.17
C SER A 234 19.52 2.38 -12.80
N LEU A 235 19.91 1.53 -13.71
CA LEU A 235 19.87 0.07 -13.59
C LEU A 235 20.44 -0.47 -12.25
N PRO A 236 21.58 0.04 -11.75
CA PRO A 236 22.17 -0.45 -10.50
C PRO A 236 21.33 -0.13 -9.27
N THR A 237 20.69 1.03 -9.24
CA THR A 237 19.92 1.49 -8.07
C THR A 237 18.62 0.70 -7.91
N ASP A 238 17.94 0.41 -9.01
CA ASP A 238 16.66 -0.29 -8.97
C ASP A 238 16.82 -1.78 -8.60
N ILE A 239 17.91 -2.41 -9.06
CA ILE A 239 18.24 -3.79 -8.69
C ILE A 239 18.62 -3.85 -7.21
N GLN A 240 19.43 -2.93 -6.72
CA GLN A 240 19.82 -2.88 -5.32
C GLN A 240 18.61 -2.70 -4.41
N ILE A 241 17.68 -1.83 -4.79
CA ILE A 241 16.39 -1.62 -4.09
C ILE A 241 15.61 -2.93 -3.96
N ILE A 242 15.51 -3.72 -5.04
CA ILE A 242 14.80 -4.99 -5.01
C ILE A 242 15.51 -6.00 -4.10
N ILE A 243 16.85 -6.07 -4.16
CA ILE A 243 17.66 -6.95 -3.30
C ILE A 243 17.48 -6.54 -1.84
N ASP A 244 17.60 -5.26 -1.53
CA ASP A 244 17.44 -4.75 -0.16
C ASP A 244 16.04 -5.04 0.38
N TYR A 245 14.99 -4.86 -0.46
CA TYR A 245 13.63 -5.24 -0.08
C TYR A 245 13.50 -6.74 0.22
N MET A 246 14.03 -7.60 -0.63
CA MET A 246 13.95 -9.04 -0.42
C MET A 246 14.73 -9.48 0.82
N THR A 247 15.84 -8.83 1.15
CA THR A 247 16.63 -9.14 2.35
C THR A 247 16.03 -8.58 3.64
N MET A 248 15.30 -7.46 3.57
CA MET A 248 14.59 -6.88 4.73
C MET A 248 13.30 -7.64 5.08
N CYS A 249 12.74 -8.41 4.14
CA CYS A 249 11.49 -9.13 4.33
C CYS A 249 11.68 -10.58 4.81
N ASN A 250 12.92 -11.04 4.90
CA ASN A 250 13.32 -12.34 5.49
C ASN A 250 13.82 -12.15 6.91
#